data_d3759e477b7e4d5ff3a90b36f6258358
#
_entry.id   d3759e477b7e4d5ff3a90b36f6258358
#
_cell.length_a   1.000
_cell.length_b   1.000
_cell.length_c   1.000
_cell.angle_alpha   90.00
_cell.angle_beta   90.00
_cell.angle_gamma   90.00
#
_symmetry.space_group_name_H-M   'P 1'
#
loop_
_entity.id
_entity.type
_entity.pdbx_description
1 polymer ?
#
loop_
_entity_poly.entity_id
_entity_poly.type
_entity_poly.pdbx_seq_one_letter_code
_entity_poly.pdbx_strand_id
1 'polypeptide(L)'
;NPVIPADTVPGYYSIRVHAPDDKSDNLTVAGAGRWLGNDSYVNLTVQVSSFVEIDSIPLEVTAGQTFTMSGRVIDAVDGNRSVNGPMAVEVFFLADSSETLVNSATTTSNGSFTVSVPTDPLGNGVTSGVKTVVVSVINGSTPFYLTGTGNASILVRGVTQFVDKSPIINTVADRGSSINFGARLVESSDNDRQIGNATIGAKFHDTWLPEFQSNGAGVVNFSFAIPHSHPLGLIAITLFFNGSSTLHSTATTITTITVRSPTIL
;
A
#
# COMPACT_ATOMS: atom_id res chain seq x y z
N ASN A 1 2.41 -22.72 43.06
CA ASN A 1 1.82 -21.77 42.10
C ASN A 1 1.26 -22.58 40.95
N PRO A 2 -0.07 -22.48 40.70
CA PRO A 2 -0.63 -23.09 39.53
C PRO A 2 -0.06 -22.44 38.25
N VAL A 3 0.33 -23.26 37.30
CA VAL A 3 0.81 -22.84 35.99
C VAL A 3 -0.37 -22.95 35.02
N ILE A 4 -0.66 -21.87 34.28
CA ILE A 4 -1.67 -21.91 33.23
C ILE A 4 -1.04 -22.60 32.02
N PRO A 5 -1.63 -23.71 31.52
CA PRO A 5 -1.13 -24.36 30.31
C PRO A 5 -1.11 -23.40 29.11
N ALA A 6 -0.09 -23.54 28.23
CA ALA A 6 0.06 -22.68 27.06
C ALA A 6 -1.11 -22.80 26.05
N ASP A 7 -1.80 -23.94 26.04
CA ASP A 7 -2.95 -24.25 25.20
C ASP A 7 -4.28 -23.80 25.80
N THR A 8 -4.27 -23.09 26.95
CA THR A 8 -5.49 -22.60 27.59
C THR A 8 -6.17 -21.56 26.67
N VAL A 9 -7.42 -21.81 26.33
CA VAL A 9 -8.23 -20.87 25.53
C VAL A 9 -8.37 -19.54 26.26
N PRO A 10 -8.17 -18.38 25.62
CA PRO A 10 -8.43 -17.08 26.26
C PRO A 10 -9.88 -16.96 26.73
N GLY A 11 -10.09 -16.43 27.91
CA GLY A 11 -11.45 -16.34 28.46
C GLY A 11 -11.51 -16.01 29.94
N TYR A 12 -12.73 -16.04 30.48
CA TYR A 12 -12.96 -15.93 31.91
C TYR A 12 -12.98 -17.31 32.55
N TYR A 13 -12.25 -17.47 33.63
CA TYR A 13 -12.16 -18.70 34.40
C TYR A 13 -12.47 -18.42 35.85
N SER A 14 -13.10 -19.40 36.51
CA SER A 14 -13.32 -19.38 37.96
C SER A 14 -12.50 -20.50 38.58
N ILE A 15 -11.58 -20.13 39.45
CA ILE A 15 -10.79 -21.09 40.22
C ILE A 15 -11.52 -21.35 41.52
N ARG A 16 -11.93 -22.59 41.73
CA ARG A 16 -12.51 -23.04 42.99
C ARG A 16 -11.39 -23.40 43.96
N VAL A 17 -11.39 -22.76 45.08
CA VAL A 17 -10.56 -23.15 46.23
C VAL A 17 -11.47 -23.86 47.21
N HIS A 18 -11.21 -25.13 47.41
CA HIS A 18 -11.99 -25.95 48.30
C HIS A 18 -11.18 -26.24 49.58
N ALA A 19 -11.69 -25.83 50.72
CA ALA A 19 -11.19 -26.26 52.01
C ALA A 19 -11.93 -27.56 52.40
N PRO A 20 -11.29 -28.70 52.45
CA PRO A 20 -11.97 -29.94 52.77
C PRO A 20 -12.51 -29.91 54.22
N ASP A 21 -13.66 -30.56 54.40
CA ASP A 21 -14.16 -30.81 55.74
C ASP A 21 -13.11 -31.57 56.58
N ASP A 22 -12.90 -31.12 57.79
CA ASP A 22 -12.13 -31.94 58.75
C ASP A 22 -13.01 -33.15 59.20
N LYS A 23 -12.77 -34.26 58.49
CA LYS A 23 -13.44 -35.53 58.77
C LYS A 23 -12.75 -36.32 59.89
N SER A 24 -11.87 -35.69 60.65
CA SER A 24 -11.27 -36.39 61.80
C SER A 24 -12.33 -36.59 62.88
N ASP A 25 -13.01 -37.73 62.81
CA ASP A 25 -14.00 -38.19 63.78
C ASP A 25 -13.42 -38.43 65.18
N ASN A 26 -12.19 -38.05 65.46
CA ASN A 26 -11.49 -38.34 66.68
C ASN A 26 -11.05 -37.15 67.53
N LEU A 27 -11.59 -35.97 67.31
CA LEU A 27 -11.40 -34.84 68.23
C LEU A 27 -12.44 -34.86 69.37
N THR A 28 -12.14 -35.66 70.39
CA THR A 28 -12.80 -35.62 71.68
C THR A 28 -12.39 -34.41 72.54
N VAL A 29 -12.19 -33.25 71.92
CA VAL A 29 -11.97 -31.99 72.61
C VAL A 29 -13.28 -31.23 72.69
N ALA A 30 -13.85 -31.23 73.86
CA ALA A 30 -15.06 -30.43 74.14
C ALA A 30 -14.73 -28.95 73.82
N GLY A 31 -15.45 -28.38 72.82
CA GLY A 31 -15.26 -26.98 72.42
C GLY A 31 -14.54 -26.75 71.11
N ALA A 32 -14.01 -27.77 70.42
CA ALA A 32 -13.46 -27.62 69.10
C ALA A 32 -14.62 -27.43 68.06
N GLY A 33 -14.77 -26.27 67.54
CA GLY A 33 -15.68 -26.01 66.44
C GLY A 33 -15.35 -26.89 65.24
N ARG A 34 -16.32 -27.62 64.72
CA ARG A 34 -16.17 -28.38 63.48
C ARG A 34 -16.03 -27.41 62.30
N TRP A 35 -14.93 -27.51 61.60
CA TRP A 35 -14.78 -26.74 60.35
C TRP A 35 -15.65 -27.39 59.28
N LEU A 36 -16.70 -26.65 58.85
CA LEU A 36 -17.45 -27.04 57.67
C LEU A 36 -16.63 -26.62 56.44
N GLY A 37 -16.47 -27.52 55.49
CA GLY A 37 -15.84 -27.19 54.20
C GLY A 37 -16.48 -25.99 53.55
N ASN A 38 -15.66 -25.10 53.08
CA ASN A 38 -16.16 -23.90 52.38
C ASN A 38 -15.48 -23.77 51.00
N ASP A 39 -16.25 -23.40 50.04
CA ASP A 39 -15.77 -23.10 48.72
C ASP A 39 -15.60 -21.60 48.57
N SER A 40 -14.47 -21.21 48.04
CA SER A 40 -14.22 -19.84 47.57
C SER A 40 -13.90 -19.86 46.10
N TYR A 41 -14.30 -18.83 45.38
CA TYR A 41 -14.09 -18.72 43.97
C TYR A 41 -13.28 -17.46 43.68
N VAL A 42 -12.24 -17.59 42.83
CA VAL A 42 -11.43 -16.49 42.35
C VAL A 42 -11.62 -16.44 40.84
N ASN A 43 -12.01 -15.28 40.33
CA ASN A 43 -12.13 -15.07 38.89
C ASN A 43 -10.77 -14.70 38.31
N LEU A 44 -10.44 -15.33 37.21
CA LEU A 44 -9.21 -15.12 36.43
C LEU A 44 -9.57 -14.83 34.99
N THR A 45 -8.97 -13.80 34.42
CA THR A 45 -9.01 -13.55 32.97
C THR A 45 -7.72 -14.06 32.36
N VAL A 46 -7.81 -14.99 31.42
CA VAL A 46 -6.69 -15.45 30.61
C VAL A 46 -6.67 -14.63 29.34
N GLN A 47 -5.57 -13.93 29.13
CA GLN A 47 -5.30 -13.14 27.94
C GLN A 47 -4.15 -13.75 27.15
N VAL A 48 -4.18 -13.59 25.85
CA VAL A 48 -3.12 -14.05 24.95
C VAL A 48 -2.77 -12.95 23.95
N SER A 49 -1.52 -12.91 23.53
CA SER A 49 -1.10 -12.02 22.43
C SER A 49 -1.73 -12.47 21.12
N SER A 50 -2.07 -11.53 20.27
CA SER A 50 -2.49 -11.81 18.90
C SER A 50 -1.37 -11.42 17.92
N PHE A 51 -1.45 -11.93 16.70
CA PHE A 51 -0.72 -11.37 15.57
C PHE A 51 -1.62 -11.36 14.31
N VAL A 52 -1.23 -10.57 13.33
CA VAL A 52 -1.98 -10.45 12.08
C VAL A 52 -1.23 -11.17 10.97
N GLU A 53 -1.89 -12.14 10.36
CA GLU A 53 -1.44 -12.79 9.14
C GLU A 53 -2.14 -12.14 7.94
N ILE A 54 -1.36 -11.70 6.95
CA ILE A 54 -1.88 -11.12 5.72
C ILE A 54 -1.95 -12.23 4.68
N ASP A 55 -3.18 -12.63 4.31
CA ASP A 55 -3.42 -13.73 3.39
C ASP A 55 -3.30 -13.30 1.92
N SER A 56 -3.68 -12.05 1.62
CA SER A 56 -3.66 -11.52 0.26
C SER A 56 -3.44 -10.03 0.23
N ILE A 57 -2.49 -9.62 -0.61
CA ILE A 57 -2.22 -8.24 -1.01
C ILE A 57 -1.73 -8.26 -2.46
N PRO A 58 -2.12 -7.31 -3.33
CA PRO A 58 -1.60 -7.26 -4.69
C PRO A 58 -0.09 -7.00 -4.70
N LEU A 59 0.63 -7.54 -5.69
CA LEU A 59 2.07 -7.33 -5.83
C LEU A 59 2.40 -5.87 -6.18
N GLU A 60 1.50 -5.21 -6.94
CA GLU A 60 1.67 -3.83 -7.37
C GLU A 60 0.34 -3.10 -7.48
N VAL A 61 0.40 -1.77 -7.39
CA VAL A 61 -0.72 -0.85 -7.55
C VAL A 61 -0.22 0.46 -8.15
N THR A 62 -1.06 1.16 -8.91
CA THR A 62 -0.74 2.50 -9.39
C THR A 62 -1.05 3.54 -8.30
N ALA A 63 -0.18 4.53 -8.14
CA ALA A 63 -0.39 5.64 -7.23
C ALA A 63 -1.73 6.35 -7.46
N GLY A 64 -2.41 6.71 -6.38
CA GLY A 64 -3.77 7.28 -6.41
C GLY A 64 -4.88 6.24 -6.53
N GLN A 65 -4.57 4.96 -6.75
CA GLN A 65 -5.57 3.89 -6.78
C GLN A 65 -5.77 3.28 -5.39
N THR A 66 -6.92 2.64 -5.21
CA THR A 66 -7.24 1.86 -4.02
C THR A 66 -7.07 0.37 -4.34
N PHE A 67 -6.50 -0.39 -3.42
CA PHE A 67 -6.41 -1.84 -3.51
C PHE A 67 -7.13 -2.50 -2.34
N THR A 68 -7.44 -3.79 -2.49
CA THR A 68 -8.04 -4.59 -1.43
C THR A 68 -7.00 -5.56 -0.88
N MET A 69 -6.96 -5.68 0.44
CA MET A 69 -6.19 -6.70 1.13
C MET A 69 -7.08 -7.50 2.05
N SER A 70 -6.65 -8.72 2.35
CA SER A 70 -7.31 -9.59 3.31
C SER A 70 -6.30 -10.28 4.22
N GLY A 71 -6.78 -10.66 5.39
CA GLY A 71 -5.97 -11.34 6.38
C GLY A 71 -6.82 -11.87 7.52
N ARG A 72 -6.14 -12.35 8.54
CA ARG A 72 -6.76 -12.85 9.76
C ARG A 72 -5.93 -12.51 10.99
N VAL A 73 -6.62 -12.34 12.09
CA VAL A 73 -6.03 -12.22 13.41
C VAL A 73 -5.98 -13.60 14.04
N ILE A 74 -4.83 -14.02 14.49
CA ILE A 74 -4.59 -15.34 15.08
C ILE A 74 -3.97 -15.22 16.45
N ASP A 75 -4.15 -16.27 17.25
CA ASP A 75 -3.56 -16.44 18.57
C ASP A 75 -2.03 -16.65 18.42
N ALA A 76 -1.23 -15.78 19.04
CA ALA A 76 0.21 -15.83 18.92
C ALA A 76 0.87 -17.05 19.62
N VAL A 77 0.14 -17.66 20.56
CA VAL A 77 0.61 -18.87 21.29
C VAL A 77 0.23 -20.12 20.51
N ASP A 78 -0.99 -20.15 19.95
CA ASP A 78 -1.47 -21.21 19.09
C ASP A 78 -1.70 -20.65 17.67
N GLY A 79 -0.63 -20.58 16.88
CA GLY A 79 -0.60 -19.99 15.56
C GLY A 79 -1.57 -20.58 14.52
N ASN A 80 -2.27 -21.67 14.86
CA ASN A 80 -3.31 -22.26 14.01
C ASN A 80 -4.73 -21.87 14.45
N ARG A 81 -4.87 -21.20 15.58
CA ARG A 81 -6.17 -20.82 16.12
C ARG A 81 -6.50 -19.37 15.74
N SER A 82 -7.56 -19.20 14.98
CA SER A 82 -8.15 -17.90 14.78
C SER A 82 -8.74 -17.37 16.09
N VAL A 83 -8.69 -16.05 16.26
CA VAL A 83 -9.32 -15.40 17.40
C VAL A 83 -10.85 -15.59 17.38
N ASN A 84 -11.44 -15.77 18.53
CA ASN A 84 -12.89 -15.90 18.67
C ASN A 84 -13.54 -14.53 18.90
N GLY A 85 -14.42 -14.15 17.99
CA GLY A 85 -15.20 -12.92 18.08
C GLY A 85 -14.63 -11.78 17.23
N PRO A 86 -15.46 -10.76 16.99
CA PRO A 86 -15.06 -9.61 16.19
C PRO A 86 -14.00 -8.77 16.93
N MET A 87 -12.92 -8.43 16.23
CA MET A 87 -11.87 -7.55 16.71
C MET A 87 -11.73 -6.36 15.77
N ALA A 88 -11.47 -5.19 16.31
CA ALA A 88 -11.16 -4.02 15.51
C ALA A 88 -9.69 -4.06 15.09
N VAL A 89 -9.45 -3.80 13.81
CA VAL A 89 -8.11 -3.66 13.23
C VAL A 89 -7.98 -2.31 12.55
N GLU A 90 -6.82 -1.70 12.67
CA GLU A 90 -6.42 -0.48 11.97
C GLU A 90 -5.37 -0.81 10.92
N VAL A 91 -5.48 -0.17 9.77
CA VAL A 91 -4.55 -0.34 8.65
C VAL A 91 -3.82 0.95 8.42
N PHE A 92 -2.51 0.87 8.44
CA PHE A 92 -1.59 1.98 8.21
C PHE A 92 -0.83 1.77 6.91
N PHE A 93 -0.62 2.84 6.18
CA PHE A 93 0.22 2.87 4.99
C PHE A 93 1.48 3.67 5.32
N LEU A 94 2.64 3.02 5.23
CA LEU A 94 3.93 3.68 5.44
C LEU A 94 4.41 4.23 4.11
N ALA A 95 4.35 5.54 3.97
CA ALA A 95 4.91 6.27 2.85
C ALA A 95 6.00 7.22 3.37
N ASP A 96 7.21 7.09 2.82
CA ASP A 96 8.31 8.04 3.06
C ASP A 96 8.59 8.35 4.55
N SER A 97 8.59 7.33 5.40
CA SER A 97 8.84 7.37 6.85
C SER A 97 7.69 7.95 7.69
N SER A 98 6.54 8.22 7.11
CA SER A 98 5.33 8.58 7.82
C SER A 98 4.33 7.42 7.83
N GLU A 99 3.82 7.09 9.01
CA GLU A 99 2.74 6.14 9.19
C GLU A 99 1.41 6.89 9.16
N THR A 100 0.56 6.54 8.21
CA THR A 100 -0.74 7.18 8.06
C THR A 100 -1.84 6.13 8.21
N LEU A 101 -2.76 6.34 9.16
CA LEU A 101 -3.97 5.55 9.28
C LEU A 101 -4.82 5.74 8.02
N VAL A 102 -5.05 4.67 7.28
CA VAL A 102 -5.76 4.72 5.99
C VAL A 102 -7.16 4.14 6.05
N ASN A 103 -7.37 3.16 6.92
CA ASN A 103 -8.68 2.54 7.10
C ASN A 103 -8.72 1.72 8.39
N SER A 104 -9.92 1.28 8.74
CA SER A 104 -10.16 0.32 9.82
C SER A 104 -11.16 -0.73 9.35
N ALA A 105 -11.13 -1.90 9.96
CA ALA A 105 -12.06 -2.97 9.72
C ALA A 105 -12.40 -3.68 11.02
N THR A 106 -13.48 -4.46 11.00
CA THR A 106 -13.80 -5.39 12.06
C THR A 106 -13.68 -6.80 11.51
N THR A 107 -13.00 -7.67 12.23
CA THR A 107 -12.89 -9.08 11.83
C THR A 107 -14.24 -9.77 11.96
N THR A 108 -14.43 -10.81 11.18
CA THR A 108 -15.51 -11.76 11.36
C THR A 108 -15.31 -12.58 12.66
N SER A 109 -16.29 -13.41 13.01
CA SER A 109 -16.21 -14.27 14.20
C SER A 109 -15.04 -15.27 14.18
N ASN A 110 -14.47 -15.56 13.00
CA ASN A 110 -13.31 -16.42 12.82
C ASN A 110 -12.00 -15.62 12.63
N GLY A 111 -11.99 -14.34 13.00
CA GLY A 111 -10.80 -13.50 12.94
C GLY A 111 -10.44 -12.93 11.56
N SER A 112 -11.15 -13.28 10.48
CA SER A 112 -10.82 -12.81 9.13
C SER A 112 -11.29 -11.38 8.89
N PHE A 113 -10.54 -10.62 8.10
CA PHE A 113 -10.90 -9.28 7.66
C PHE A 113 -10.59 -9.07 6.17
N THR A 114 -11.28 -8.10 5.59
CA THR A 114 -10.99 -7.56 4.26
C THR A 114 -11.12 -6.05 4.34
N VAL A 115 -10.17 -5.34 3.76
CA VAL A 115 -10.12 -3.88 3.83
C VAL A 115 -9.62 -3.28 2.53
N SER A 116 -10.17 -2.11 2.18
CA SER A 116 -9.71 -1.28 1.06
C SER A 116 -8.67 -0.29 1.56
N VAL A 117 -7.53 -0.20 0.85
CA VAL A 117 -6.39 0.64 1.22
C VAL A 117 -6.12 1.63 0.09
N PRO A 118 -6.33 2.93 0.29
CA PRO A 118 -5.92 3.95 -0.67
C PRO A 118 -4.40 4.12 -0.64
N THR A 119 -3.78 4.31 -1.80
CA THR A 119 -2.33 4.56 -1.87
C THR A 119 -1.94 6.01 -1.58
N ASP A 120 -2.90 6.93 -1.68
CA ASP A 120 -2.73 8.35 -1.34
C ASP A 120 -3.84 8.79 -0.38
N PRO A 121 -3.76 8.41 0.91
CA PRO A 121 -4.83 8.66 1.88
C PRO A 121 -5.03 10.14 2.21
N LEU A 122 -4.02 10.98 1.98
CA LEU A 122 -4.07 12.42 2.29
C LEU A 122 -4.28 13.29 1.04
N GLY A 123 -4.22 12.72 -0.17
CA GLY A 123 -4.31 13.48 -1.43
C GLY A 123 -3.12 14.40 -1.69
N ASN A 124 -1.99 14.16 -1.03
CA ASN A 124 -0.77 14.96 -1.14
C ASN A 124 0.24 14.41 -2.16
N GLY A 125 -0.16 13.36 -2.87
CA GLY A 125 0.73 12.58 -3.72
C GLY A 125 1.50 11.51 -2.95
N VAL A 126 1.91 10.47 -3.67
CA VAL A 126 2.71 9.38 -3.12
C VAL A 126 3.87 9.06 -4.06
N THR A 127 5.07 8.98 -3.52
CA THR A 127 6.25 8.57 -4.27
C THR A 127 6.13 7.13 -4.73
N SER A 128 6.58 6.86 -5.96
CA SER A 128 6.73 5.49 -6.46
C SER A 128 7.75 4.68 -5.63
N GLY A 129 7.60 3.39 -5.63
CA GLY A 129 8.51 2.46 -4.95
C GLY A 129 7.81 1.46 -4.05
N VAL A 130 8.61 0.66 -3.37
CA VAL A 130 8.10 -0.33 -2.41
C VAL A 130 7.63 0.39 -1.15
N LYS A 131 6.39 0.15 -0.75
CA LYS A 131 5.76 0.68 0.45
C LYS A 131 5.34 -0.46 1.37
N THR A 132 5.20 -0.17 2.65
CA THR A 132 4.76 -1.14 3.65
C THR A 132 3.34 -0.82 4.10
N VAL A 133 2.51 -1.84 4.17
CA VAL A 133 1.19 -1.80 4.82
C VAL A 133 1.32 -2.49 6.16
N VAL A 134 0.90 -1.83 7.22
CA VAL A 134 0.87 -2.39 8.59
C VAL A 134 -0.58 -2.53 9.01
N VAL A 135 -0.91 -3.66 9.58
CA VAL A 135 -2.22 -3.90 10.19
C VAL A 135 -2.00 -4.13 11.68
N SER A 136 -2.72 -3.39 12.50
CA SER A 136 -2.63 -3.45 13.96
C SER A 136 -3.98 -3.79 14.57
N VAL A 137 -3.99 -4.71 15.51
CA VAL A 137 -5.16 -5.00 16.36
C VAL A 137 -5.31 -3.90 17.39
N ILE A 138 -6.48 -3.27 17.48
CA ILE A 138 -6.77 -2.21 18.46
C ILE A 138 -6.84 -2.83 19.86
N ASN A 139 -6.04 -2.27 20.77
CA ASN A 139 -6.05 -2.69 22.17
C ASN A 139 -7.43 -2.49 22.80
N GLY A 140 -7.89 -3.50 23.55
CA GLY A 140 -9.19 -3.45 24.23
C GLY A 140 -10.40 -3.73 23.34
N SER A 141 -10.19 -4.08 22.07
CA SER A 141 -11.30 -4.52 21.20
C SER A 141 -11.96 -5.80 21.72
N THR A 142 -11.21 -6.64 22.44
CA THR A 142 -11.73 -7.74 23.27
C THR A 142 -10.96 -7.83 24.59
N PRO A 143 -11.57 -8.34 25.67
CA PRO A 143 -10.86 -8.49 26.94
C PRO A 143 -9.85 -9.63 26.93
N PHE A 144 -9.80 -10.47 25.88
CA PHE A 144 -9.04 -11.72 25.86
C PHE A 144 -7.80 -11.69 25.00
N TYR A 145 -7.71 -10.72 24.05
CA TYR A 145 -6.58 -10.61 23.13
C TYR A 145 -5.88 -9.27 23.29
N LEU A 146 -4.56 -9.34 23.41
CA LEU A 146 -3.68 -8.19 23.43
C LEU A 146 -3.39 -7.74 22.00
N THR A 147 -2.85 -6.53 21.86
CA THR A 147 -2.45 -5.98 20.57
C THR A 147 -1.51 -6.90 19.81
N GLY A 148 -1.69 -6.95 18.49
CA GLY A 148 -0.80 -7.64 17.57
C GLY A 148 -0.71 -6.89 16.26
N THR A 149 0.36 -7.12 15.52
CA THR A 149 0.60 -6.46 14.23
C THR A 149 0.98 -7.48 13.17
N GLY A 150 0.77 -7.10 11.91
CA GLY A 150 1.30 -7.76 10.74
C GLY A 150 1.64 -6.74 9.68
N ASN A 151 2.55 -7.06 8.77
CA ASN A 151 2.92 -6.16 7.69
C ASN A 151 3.11 -6.91 6.38
N ALA A 152 2.96 -6.19 5.27
CA ALA A 152 3.26 -6.65 3.93
C ALA A 152 3.79 -5.52 3.08
N SER A 153 4.51 -5.86 2.02
CA SER A 153 5.05 -4.88 1.08
C SER A 153 4.25 -4.90 -0.22
N ILE A 154 4.09 -3.71 -0.81
CA ILE A 154 3.45 -3.52 -2.11
C ILE A 154 4.29 -2.56 -2.95
N LEU A 155 4.40 -2.82 -4.25
CA LEU A 155 5.00 -1.89 -5.18
C LEU A 155 3.98 -0.84 -5.63
N VAL A 156 4.24 0.43 -5.33
CA VAL A 156 3.45 1.55 -5.85
C VAL A 156 4.11 2.08 -7.10
N ARG A 157 3.41 2.04 -8.25
CA ARG A 157 3.87 2.62 -9.52
C ARG A 157 3.41 4.06 -9.63
N GLY A 158 4.36 4.97 -9.86
CA GLY A 158 4.08 6.37 -10.11
C GLY A 158 3.35 6.59 -11.44
N VAL A 159 2.39 7.49 -11.46
CA VAL A 159 1.74 7.96 -12.70
C VAL A 159 2.63 9.00 -13.35
N THR A 160 2.91 8.83 -14.65
CA THR A 160 3.80 9.71 -15.39
C THR A 160 3.09 10.48 -16.48
N GLN A 161 3.59 11.67 -16.77
CA GLN A 161 3.09 12.52 -17.86
C GLN A 161 4.20 13.36 -18.47
N PHE A 162 3.95 13.82 -19.69
CA PHE A 162 4.76 14.85 -20.35
C PHE A 162 4.11 16.22 -20.16
N VAL A 163 4.90 17.16 -19.64
CA VAL A 163 4.52 18.57 -19.44
C VAL A 163 5.46 19.49 -20.25
N ASP A 164 5.21 20.79 -20.28
CA ASP A 164 6.05 21.83 -20.90
C ASP A 164 6.43 21.50 -22.36
N LYS A 165 5.44 21.03 -23.13
CA LYS A 165 5.66 20.58 -24.51
C LYS A 165 5.98 21.73 -25.45
N SER A 166 6.98 21.53 -26.30
CA SER A 166 7.38 22.44 -27.38
C SER A 166 7.60 21.62 -28.67
N PRO A 167 7.21 22.09 -29.87
CA PRO A 167 6.50 23.36 -30.11
C PRO A 167 5.07 23.32 -29.58
N ILE A 168 4.50 24.49 -29.36
CA ILE A 168 3.08 24.64 -29.04
C ILE A 168 2.26 24.17 -30.27
N ILE A 169 1.11 23.58 -30.04
CA ILE A 169 0.18 23.12 -31.05
C ILE A 169 -0.03 24.19 -32.14
N ASN A 170 -0.06 23.78 -33.41
CA ASN A 170 -0.21 24.60 -34.61
C ASN A 170 1.01 25.43 -35.02
N THR A 171 2.22 25.13 -34.54
CA THR A 171 3.43 25.71 -35.12
C THR A 171 3.53 25.36 -36.60
N VAL A 172 3.92 26.33 -37.43
CA VAL A 172 4.08 26.15 -38.86
C VAL A 172 5.58 25.97 -39.15
N ALA A 173 5.90 24.97 -39.98
CA ALA A 173 7.27 24.68 -40.39
C ALA A 173 7.37 24.40 -41.90
N ASP A 174 8.45 24.80 -42.55
CA ASP A 174 8.67 24.57 -43.97
C ASP A 174 9.35 23.21 -44.22
N ARG A 175 9.05 22.58 -45.36
CA ARG A 175 9.85 21.47 -45.86
C ARG A 175 11.34 21.88 -45.98
N GLY A 176 12.27 20.98 -45.61
CA GLY A 176 13.69 21.27 -45.60
C GLY A 176 14.18 22.07 -44.40
N SER A 177 13.30 22.59 -43.56
CA SER A 177 13.67 23.22 -42.29
C SER A 177 13.83 22.22 -41.17
N SER A 178 14.46 22.62 -40.08
CA SER A 178 14.51 21.84 -38.84
C SER A 178 13.52 22.37 -37.83
N ILE A 179 12.93 21.48 -37.07
CA ILE A 179 12.07 21.80 -35.96
C ILE A 179 12.65 21.21 -34.67
N ASN A 180 12.60 22.00 -33.60
CA ASN A 180 13.05 21.57 -32.28
C ASN A 180 11.84 21.13 -31.46
N PHE A 181 11.99 20.01 -30.80
CA PHE A 181 11.00 19.44 -29.88
C PHE A 181 11.55 19.43 -28.48
N GLY A 182 10.69 19.62 -27.52
CA GLY A 182 11.00 19.47 -26.13
C GLY A 182 9.78 19.09 -25.32
N ALA A 183 10.03 18.40 -24.23
CA ALA A 183 9.04 18.13 -23.18
C ALA A 183 9.78 17.84 -21.89
N ARG A 184 9.06 17.89 -20.78
CA ARG A 184 9.55 17.44 -19.49
C ARG A 184 8.71 16.25 -19.05
N LEU A 185 9.38 15.15 -18.68
CA LEU A 185 8.76 13.96 -18.12
C LEU A 185 8.71 14.10 -16.59
N VAL A 186 7.54 13.94 -16.01
CA VAL A 186 7.32 14.06 -14.58
C VAL A 186 6.46 12.92 -14.04
N GLU A 187 6.58 12.66 -12.75
CA GLU A 187 5.69 11.81 -11.99
C GLU A 187 4.57 12.67 -11.40
N SER A 188 3.39 12.63 -12.02
CA SER A 188 2.25 13.46 -11.63
C SER A 188 1.62 13.02 -10.30
N SER A 189 1.83 11.77 -9.90
CA SER A 189 1.39 11.27 -8.61
C SER A 189 2.24 11.75 -7.43
N ASP A 190 3.38 12.38 -7.71
CA ASP A 190 4.30 12.92 -6.71
C ASP A 190 4.65 14.40 -7.03
N ASN A 191 3.62 15.24 -7.05
CA ASN A 191 3.75 16.70 -7.21
C ASN A 191 4.61 17.11 -8.42
N ASP A 192 4.44 16.43 -9.56
CA ASP A 192 5.21 16.66 -10.78
C ASP A 192 6.74 16.50 -10.59
N ARG A 193 7.13 15.55 -9.74
CA ARG A 193 8.54 15.21 -9.54
C ARG A 193 9.20 14.82 -10.87
N GLN A 194 10.34 15.40 -11.15
CA GLN A 194 11.07 15.21 -12.40
C GLN A 194 11.61 13.78 -12.53
N ILE A 195 11.46 13.18 -13.72
CA ILE A 195 11.99 11.86 -14.04
C ILE A 195 13.19 12.03 -14.97
N GLY A 196 14.37 12.09 -14.39
CA GLY A 196 15.63 12.25 -15.14
C GLY A 196 16.19 10.94 -15.67
N ASN A 197 17.04 11.05 -16.69
CA ASN A 197 17.74 9.93 -17.33
C ASN A 197 16.82 8.84 -17.90
N ALA A 198 15.61 9.23 -18.29
CA ALA A 198 14.61 8.34 -18.87
C ALA A 198 14.81 8.22 -20.37
N THR A 199 14.65 7.01 -20.92
CA THR A 199 14.66 6.77 -22.36
C THR A 199 13.31 7.13 -22.96
N ILE A 200 13.32 8.09 -23.90
CA ILE A 200 12.13 8.61 -24.57
C ILE A 200 12.18 8.23 -26.04
N GLY A 201 11.17 7.50 -26.50
CA GLY A 201 10.94 7.27 -27.92
C GLY A 201 10.19 8.44 -28.55
N ALA A 202 10.43 8.72 -29.80
CA ALA A 202 9.73 9.75 -30.56
C ALA A 202 9.32 9.24 -31.92
N LYS A 203 8.16 9.72 -32.41
CA LYS A 203 7.65 9.45 -33.74
C LYS A 203 7.23 10.75 -34.41
N PHE A 204 7.79 11.01 -35.60
CA PHE A 204 7.36 12.12 -36.45
C PHE A 204 6.53 11.57 -37.60
N HIS A 205 5.22 11.88 -37.59
CA HIS A 205 4.24 11.24 -38.47
C HIS A 205 4.36 9.71 -38.38
N ASP A 206 4.80 9.02 -39.43
CA ASP A 206 4.97 7.56 -39.46
C ASP A 206 6.42 7.10 -39.28
N THR A 207 7.36 8.04 -39.10
CA THR A 207 8.79 7.76 -38.98
C THR A 207 9.23 7.72 -37.53
N TRP A 208 9.78 6.60 -37.09
CA TRP A 208 10.43 6.50 -35.79
C TRP A 208 11.74 7.26 -35.81
N LEU A 209 11.97 8.07 -34.79
CA LEU A 209 13.24 8.75 -34.53
C LEU A 209 14.12 7.90 -33.60
N PRO A 210 15.41 8.16 -33.52
CA PRO A 210 16.28 7.56 -32.51
C PRO A 210 15.72 7.85 -31.10
N GLU A 211 16.01 6.98 -30.17
CA GLU A 211 15.66 7.19 -28.75
C GLU A 211 16.51 8.34 -28.17
N PHE A 212 15.91 9.10 -27.27
CA PHE A 212 16.53 10.23 -26.59
C PHE A 212 16.54 9.97 -25.08
N GLN A 213 17.51 10.54 -24.40
CA GLN A 213 17.58 10.52 -22.95
C GLN A 213 17.12 11.87 -22.40
N SER A 214 16.25 11.85 -21.38
CA SER A 214 15.98 13.06 -20.61
C SER A 214 17.19 13.42 -19.75
N ASN A 215 17.41 14.70 -19.51
CA ASN A 215 18.43 15.15 -18.57
C ASN A 215 17.99 14.90 -17.11
N GLY A 216 18.84 15.24 -16.14
CA GLY A 216 18.53 15.08 -14.72
C GLY A 216 17.26 15.82 -14.24
N ALA A 217 16.83 16.86 -14.97
CA ALA A 217 15.59 17.59 -14.73
C ALA A 217 14.37 17.03 -15.49
N GLY A 218 14.48 15.86 -16.09
CA GLY A 218 13.41 15.22 -16.85
C GLY A 218 13.18 15.84 -18.24
N VAL A 219 13.99 16.82 -18.66
CA VAL A 219 13.80 17.52 -19.93
C VAL A 219 14.42 16.70 -21.05
N VAL A 220 13.64 16.48 -22.11
CA VAL A 220 14.10 15.96 -23.40
C VAL A 220 13.98 17.05 -24.45
N ASN A 221 15.07 17.28 -25.22
CA ASN A 221 15.10 18.18 -26.37
C ASN A 221 15.77 17.47 -27.52
N PHE A 222 15.16 17.57 -28.70
CA PHE A 222 15.76 17.03 -29.94
C PHE A 222 15.33 17.87 -31.14
N SER A 223 16.09 17.74 -32.22
CA SER A 223 15.85 18.43 -33.49
C SER A 223 15.59 17.40 -34.57
N PHE A 224 14.65 17.69 -35.42
CA PHE A 224 14.35 16.89 -36.60
C PHE A 224 14.29 17.75 -37.85
N ALA A 225 15.05 17.34 -38.89
CA ALA A 225 14.98 17.98 -40.20
C ALA A 225 13.78 17.43 -40.99
N ILE A 226 12.88 18.29 -41.40
CA ILE A 226 11.69 17.91 -42.20
C ILE A 226 12.16 17.61 -43.64
N PRO A 227 12.01 16.37 -44.15
CA PRO A 227 12.44 16.07 -45.51
C PRO A 227 11.70 16.94 -46.55
N HIS A 228 12.38 17.32 -47.64
CA HIS A 228 11.77 18.04 -48.75
C HIS A 228 10.57 17.29 -49.39
N SER A 229 10.60 15.95 -49.32
CA SER A 229 9.56 15.08 -49.85
C SER A 229 8.40 14.84 -48.86
N HIS A 230 8.46 15.40 -47.63
CA HIS A 230 7.44 15.16 -46.63
C HIS A 230 6.07 15.65 -47.07
N PRO A 231 4.94 14.97 -46.75
CA PRO A 231 3.59 15.44 -47.01
C PRO A 231 3.35 16.83 -46.42
N LEU A 232 2.51 17.63 -47.10
CA LEU A 232 2.06 18.91 -46.57
C LEU A 232 0.83 18.73 -45.66
N GLY A 233 0.65 19.66 -44.73
CA GLY A 233 -0.51 19.68 -43.86
C GLY A 233 -0.18 19.41 -42.41
N LEU A 234 -1.18 18.99 -41.64
CA LEU A 234 -1.08 18.74 -40.20
C LEU A 234 -0.34 17.41 -39.95
N ILE A 235 0.72 17.47 -39.19
CA ILE A 235 1.58 16.33 -38.87
C ILE A 235 1.65 16.15 -37.35
N ALA A 236 1.47 14.91 -36.91
CA ALA A 236 1.61 14.54 -35.50
C ALA A 236 3.06 14.24 -35.13
N ILE A 237 3.45 14.69 -33.97
CA ILE A 237 4.69 14.31 -33.28
C ILE A 237 4.30 13.64 -31.97
N THR A 238 4.74 12.42 -31.78
CA THR A 238 4.40 11.65 -30.60
C THR A 238 5.66 11.34 -29.80
N LEU A 239 5.62 11.60 -28.50
CA LEU A 239 6.63 11.16 -27.54
C LEU A 239 6.09 10.00 -26.74
N PHE A 240 6.96 9.03 -26.46
CA PHE A 240 6.63 7.82 -25.71
C PHE A 240 7.63 7.63 -24.58
N PHE A 241 7.13 7.34 -23.42
CA PHE A 241 7.89 6.77 -22.32
C PHE A 241 7.27 5.42 -21.97
N ASN A 242 8.06 4.35 -22.11
CA ASN A 242 7.57 2.99 -21.89
C ASN A 242 7.52 2.58 -20.41
N GLY A 243 7.71 3.55 -19.52
CA GLY A 243 7.80 3.28 -18.08
C GLY A 243 9.19 2.76 -17.68
N SER A 244 9.42 2.71 -16.39
CA SER A 244 10.50 1.90 -15.83
C SER A 244 9.91 0.57 -15.36
N SER A 245 10.68 -0.51 -15.47
CA SER A 245 10.20 -1.85 -15.11
C SER A 245 9.73 -1.97 -13.66
N THR A 246 10.10 -1.06 -12.79
CA THR A 246 9.88 -1.16 -11.35
C THR A 246 9.19 0.04 -10.70
N LEU A 247 9.18 1.22 -11.32
CA LEU A 247 8.76 2.43 -10.61
C LEU A 247 7.65 3.24 -11.30
N HIS A 248 7.64 3.33 -12.62
CA HIS A 248 6.81 4.30 -13.32
C HIS A 248 5.91 3.65 -14.36
N SER A 249 4.71 4.20 -14.53
CA SER A 249 3.80 3.85 -15.61
C SER A 249 4.32 4.34 -16.98
N THR A 250 3.69 3.88 -18.04
CA THR A 250 3.92 4.44 -19.39
C THR A 250 3.33 5.82 -19.53
N ALA A 251 3.90 6.67 -20.38
CA ALA A 251 3.33 7.95 -20.76
C ALA A 251 3.43 8.17 -22.26
N THR A 252 2.43 8.83 -22.82
CA THR A 252 2.42 9.23 -24.24
C THR A 252 1.88 10.64 -24.36
N THR A 253 2.49 11.43 -25.21
CA THR A 253 1.94 12.75 -25.56
C THR A 253 2.07 13.00 -27.05
N ILE A 254 1.13 13.80 -27.59
CA ILE A 254 1.06 14.18 -28.98
C ILE A 254 1.05 15.70 -29.08
N THR A 255 1.85 16.25 -29.99
CA THR A 255 1.73 17.62 -30.46
C THR A 255 1.60 17.62 -31.98
N THR A 256 1.10 18.69 -32.57
CA THR A 256 0.91 18.78 -33.99
C THR A 256 1.58 20.04 -34.56
N ILE A 257 2.11 19.94 -35.77
CA ILE A 257 2.64 21.05 -36.55
C ILE A 257 1.99 21.06 -37.92
N THR A 258 1.98 22.23 -38.58
CA THR A 258 1.58 22.34 -39.97
C THR A 258 2.83 22.45 -40.84
N VAL A 259 3.04 21.46 -41.70
CA VAL A 259 4.14 21.48 -42.70
C VAL A 259 3.64 22.12 -44.00
N ARG A 260 4.35 23.10 -44.49
CA ARG A 260 4.07 23.79 -45.76
C ARG A 260 5.25 23.75 -46.71
N SER A 261 5.01 24.04 -47.97
CA SER A 261 6.05 24.25 -48.97
C SER A 261 6.59 25.67 -48.86
N PRO A 262 7.90 25.90 -48.88
CA PRO A 262 8.43 27.25 -48.98
C PRO A 262 8.00 27.86 -50.32
N THR A 263 7.59 29.11 -50.29
CA THR A 263 7.29 29.88 -51.49
C THR A 263 8.61 30.43 -52.02
N ILE A 264 8.98 30.06 -53.24
CA ILE A 264 10.11 30.69 -53.96
C ILE A 264 9.53 31.90 -54.67
N LEU A 265 9.98 33.09 -54.28
CA LEU A 265 9.67 34.36 -54.97
C LEU A 265 10.71 34.58 -56.08
#